data_89417533f1e3e542ffb148e7d644ba4f
#
_entry.id   89417533f1e3e542ffb148e7d644ba4f
#
_cell.length_a   1.000
_cell.length_b   1.000
_cell.length_c   1.000
_cell.angle_alpha   90.00
_cell.angle_beta   90.00
_cell.angle_gamma   90.00
#
_symmetry.space_group_name_H-M   'P 1'
#
loop_
_entity.id
_entity.type
_entity.pdbx_description
1 polymer ?
#
loop_
_entity_poly.entity_id
_entity_poly.type
_entity_poly.pdbx_seq_one_letter_code
_entity_poly.pdbx_strand_id
1 'polypeptide(L)'
;MQIGVDTAKAVDQRRVFIVEPDEITRAVLQFILQDEIETHEMSSPEDVYEKGQDWLKPDLVLLAAELVAARGAGVIGELTAAYPGLRVLVVHDKQTEAPALAALKAGAHGALAKPLSIETVRKKVDTVLGRGGAPLIQLSL
;
A
#
# COMPACT_ATOMS: atom_id res chain seq x y z
N MET A 1 -18.20 -16.93 25.49
CA MET A 1 -17.95 -16.79 25.04
C MET A 1 -17.68 -15.88 24.32
N GLN A 2 -17.47 -15.16 24.41
CA GLN A 2 -17.17 -14.42 23.78
C GLN A 2 -16.72 -14.37 22.77
N ILE A 3 -16.60 -14.66 22.83
CA ILE A 3 -16.18 -15.14 21.86
C ILE A 3 -16.58 -14.55 20.67
N GLY A 4 -17.65 -14.53 20.40
CA GLY A 4 -18.13 -14.02 19.19
C GLY A 4 -17.61 -12.65 18.96
N VAL A 5 -17.39 -12.02 19.97
CA VAL A 5 -16.90 -10.72 19.88
C VAL A 5 -15.62 -10.66 19.17
N ASP A 6 -14.77 -11.55 19.49
CA ASP A 6 -13.47 -11.53 18.88
C ASP A 6 -13.55 -11.73 17.40
N THR A 7 -14.43 -12.54 16.95
CA THR A 7 -14.50 -12.75 15.53
C THR A 7 -14.99 -11.52 14.85
N ALA A 8 -15.85 -10.77 15.47
CA ALA A 8 -16.34 -9.58 14.85
C ALA A 8 -15.24 -8.57 14.65
N LYS A 9 -14.19 -8.73 15.41
CA LYS A 9 -13.06 -7.82 15.29
C LYS A 9 -11.84 -8.48 14.72
N ALA A 10 -12.04 -9.49 13.94
CA ALA A 10 -10.94 -10.20 13.36
C ALA A 10 -10.00 -9.25 12.64
N VAL A 11 -8.74 -9.41 12.89
CA VAL A 11 -7.72 -8.60 12.28
C VAL A 11 -7.51 -9.03 10.85
N ASP A 12 -7.26 -8.08 9.99
CA ASP A 12 -6.93 -8.37 8.60
C ASP A 12 -5.58 -9.10 8.59
N GLN A 13 -5.55 -10.26 7.97
CA GLN A 13 -4.35 -11.08 7.92
C GLN A 13 -3.37 -10.66 6.85
N ARG A 14 -3.75 -9.71 6.03
CA ARG A 14 -2.89 -9.28 4.92
C ARG A 14 -1.79 -8.35 5.42
N ARG A 15 -0.76 -8.17 4.61
CA ARG A 15 0.42 -7.39 4.95
C ARG A 15 0.63 -6.24 4.02
N VAL A 16 1.04 -5.12 4.59
CA VAL A 16 1.38 -3.93 3.84
C VAL A 16 2.86 -3.65 4.03
N PHE A 17 3.58 -3.49 2.92
CA PHE A 17 4.98 -3.08 2.95
C PHE A 17 5.02 -1.62 2.54
N ILE A 18 5.63 -0.79 3.38
CA ILE A 18 5.77 0.64 3.11
C ILE A 18 7.19 0.86 2.62
N VAL A 19 7.34 1.20 1.34
CA VAL A 19 8.64 1.32 0.69
C VAL A 19 8.87 2.80 0.39
N GLU A 20 9.53 3.48 1.31
CA GLU A 20 9.66 4.92 1.31
C GLU A 20 11.01 5.33 1.88
N PRO A 21 11.86 5.99 1.09
CA PRO A 21 13.16 6.43 1.61
C PRO A 21 13.06 7.59 2.59
N ASP A 22 12.02 8.42 2.51
CA ASP A 22 11.87 9.54 3.42
C ASP A 22 11.36 9.02 4.77
N GLU A 23 12.17 9.19 5.80
CA GLU A 23 11.87 8.68 7.13
C GLU A 23 10.57 9.20 7.71
N ILE A 24 10.29 10.48 7.50
CA ILE A 24 9.10 11.08 8.07
C ILE A 24 7.84 10.55 7.39
N THR A 25 7.84 10.51 6.07
CA THR A 25 6.70 9.98 5.32
C THR A 25 6.47 8.51 5.68
N ARG A 26 7.55 7.74 5.79
CA ARG A 26 7.46 6.33 6.14
C ARG A 26 6.83 6.14 7.52
N ALA A 27 7.27 6.95 8.48
CA ALA A 27 6.74 6.86 9.84
C ALA A 27 5.27 7.26 9.90
N VAL A 28 4.86 8.27 9.11
CA VAL A 28 3.47 8.70 9.08
C VAL A 28 2.59 7.59 8.54
N LEU A 29 3.01 6.94 7.46
CA LEU A 29 2.24 5.84 6.87
C LEU A 29 2.13 4.68 7.86
N GLN A 30 3.22 4.35 8.53
CA GLN A 30 3.23 3.29 9.52
C GLN A 30 2.24 3.62 10.65
N PHE A 31 2.30 4.83 11.16
CA PHE A 31 1.42 5.26 12.24
C PHE A 31 -0.05 5.14 11.84
N ILE A 32 -0.38 5.54 10.61
CA ILE A 32 -1.77 5.51 10.15
C ILE A 32 -2.30 4.09 10.03
N LEU A 33 -1.48 3.16 9.60
CA LEU A 33 -1.95 1.83 9.24
C LEU A 33 -1.74 0.73 10.28
N GLN A 34 -0.79 0.92 11.18
CA GLN A 34 -0.36 -0.18 12.07
C GLN A 34 -1.45 -0.75 12.96
N ASP A 35 -2.46 0.04 13.28
CA ASP A 35 -3.53 -0.45 14.15
C ASP A 35 -4.54 -1.33 13.43
N GLU A 36 -4.54 -1.27 12.10
CA GLU A 36 -5.56 -1.95 11.31
C GLU A 36 -5.05 -3.15 10.54
N ILE A 37 -3.78 -3.15 10.22
CA ILE A 37 -3.23 -4.18 9.36
C ILE A 37 -1.73 -4.30 9.65
N GLU A 38 -1.18 -5.47 9.45
CA GLU A 38 0.25 -5.68 9.68
C GLU A 38 1.07 -4.86 8.67
N THR A 39 1.96 -4.01 9.15
CA THR A 39 2.77 -3.15 8.29
C THR A 39 4.25 -3.35 8.56
N HIS A 40 5.04 -3.25 7.52
CA HIS A 40 6.51 -3.33 7.62
C HIS A 40 7.11 -2.16 6.85
N GLU A 41 8.08 -1.49 7.47
CA GLU A 41 8.73 -0.33 6.87
C GLU A 41 10.04 -0.72 6.22
N MET A 42 10.30 -0.16 5.05
CA MET A 42 11.56 -0.36 4.36
C MET A 42 11.84 0.83 3.46
N SER A 43 13.07 0.97 3.00
CA SER A 43 13.47 2.14 2.24
C SER A 43 13.74 1.88 0.78
N SER A 44 13.75 0.63 0.34
CA SER A 44 14.05 0.32 -1.05
C SER A 44 13.28 -0.90 -1.55
N PRO A 45 13.09 -1.00 -2.86
CA PRO A 45 12.42 -2.18 -3.43
C PRO A 45 13.17 -3.48 -3.18
N GLU A 46 14.49 -3.44 -3.05
CA GLU A 46 15.26 -4.65 -2.75
C GLU A 46 14.85 -5.23 -1.41
N ASP A 47 14.52 -4.36 -0.46
CA ASP A 47 14.10 -4.82 0.85
C ASP A 47 12.79 -5.60 0.79
N VAL A 48 11.95 -5.30 -0.22
CA VAL A 48 10.70 -6.03 -0.39
C VAL A 48 11.01 -7.50 -0.66
N TYR A 49 11.95 -7.77 -1.56
CA TYR A 49 12.28 -9.14 -1.91
C TYR A 49 12.95 -9.89 -0.76
N GLU A 50 13.77 -9.18 0.00
CA GLU A 50 14.44 -9.78 1.14
C GLU A 50 13.44 -10.16 2.22
N LYS A 51 12.51 -9.26 2.54
CA LYS A 51 11.57 -9.50 3.60
C LYS A 51 10.40 -10.37 3.17
N GLY A 52 9.99 -10.21 1.92
CA GLY A 52 8.76 -10.83 1.43
C GLY A 52 8.92 -12.26 0.96
N GLN A 53 9.55 -13.10 1.80
CA GLN A 53 9.75 -14.50 1.46
C GLN A 53 8.83 -15.39 2.27
N ASP A 54 8.54 -16.54 1.72
CA ASP A 54 7.76 -17.56 2.40
C ASP A 54 6.39 -17.01 2.87
N TRP A 55 6.15 -17.03 4.15
CA TRP A 55 4.85 -16.61 4.67
C TRP A 55 4.78 -15.09 4.95
N LEU A 56 5.86 -14.36 4.63
CA LEU A 56 5.87 -12.92 4.85
C LEU A 56 5.61 -12.11 3.60
N LYS A 57 4.98 -12.70 2.61
CA LYS A 57 4.73 -12.01 1.34
C LYS A 57 3.76 -10.84 1.51
N PRO A 58 4.01 -9.74 0.82
CA PRO A 58 3.12 -8.58 0.94
C PRO A 58 1.87 -8.75 0.09
N ASP A 59 0.78 -8.14 0.54
CA ASP A 59 -0.46 -8.06 -0.23
C ASP A 59 -0.61 -6.67 -0.83
N LEU A 60 0.02 -5.68 -0.23
CA LEU A 60 0.00 -4.31 -0.70
C LEU A 60 1.38 -3.70 -0.47
N VAL A 61 1.87 -2.98 -1.47
CA VAL A 61 3.08 -2.17 -1.35
C VAL A 61 2.68 -0.72 -1.53
N LEU A 62 3.05 0.13 -0.57
CA LEU A 62 2.97 1.57 -0.72
C LEU A 62 4.36 1.99 -1.17
N LEU A 63 4.46 2.49 -2.40
CA LEU A 63 5.75 2.74 -3.03
C LEU A 63 5.94 4.22 -3.32
N ALA A 64 7.02 4.79 -2.83
CA ALA A 64 7.31 6.20 -3.08
C ALA A 64 7.54 6.44 -4.57
N ALA A 65 6.91 7.48 -5.11
CA ALA A 65 7.05 7.81 -6.52
C ALA A 65 8.48 8.18 -6.88
N GLU A 66 9.26 8.69 -5.92
CA GLU A 66 10.66 8.99 -6.21
C GLU A 66 11.47 7.73 -6.51
N LEU A 67 11.06 6.59 -5.99
CA LEU A 67 11.70 5.32 -6.31
C LEU A 67 11.32 4.88 -7.73
N VAL A 68 10.10 5.19 -8.15
CA VAL A 68 9.69 4.93 -9.52
C VAL A 68 10.51 5.80 -10.47
N ALA A 69 10.73 7.06 -10.10
CA ALA A 69 11.56 7.96 -10.90
C ALA A 69 12.98 7.43 -11.03
N ALA A 70 13.54 6.92 -9.92
CA ALA A 70 14.91 6.45 -9.90
C ALA A 70 15.09 5.10 -10.61
N ARG A 71 14.12 4.21 -10.48
CA ARG A 71 14.24 2.84 -10.98
C ARG A 71 13.54 2.61 -12.30
N GLY A 72 12.64 3.52 -12.68
CA GLY A 72 11.78 3.34 -13.84
C GLY A 72 10.49 2.63 -13.47
N ALA A 73 9.46 2.85 -14.27
CA ALA A 73 8.13 2.31 -13.98
C ALA A 73 8.09 0.77 -14.08
N GLY A 74 9.11 0.16 -14.65
CA GLY A 74 9.20 -1.31 -14.69
C GLY A 74 9.22 -1.95 -13.32
N VAL A 75 9.56 -1.19 -12.27
CA VAL A 75 9.57 -1.72 -10.92
C VAL A 75 8.19 -2.24 -10.52
N ILE A 76 7.12 -1.64 -11.06
CA ILE A 76 5.75 -2.09 -10.77
C ILE A 76 5.54 -3.50 -11.30
N GLY A 77 5.94 -3.74 -12.55
CA GLY A 77 5.81 -5.07 -13.14
C GLY A 77 6.65 -6.12 -12.45
N GLU A 78 7.84 -5.72 -12.01
CA GLU A 78 8.71 -6.64 -11.28
C GLU A 78 8.08 -7.07 -9.96
N LEU A 79 7.52 -6.13 -9.22
CA LEU A 79 6.90 -6.44 -7.95
C LEU A 79 5.66 -7.32 -8.15
N THR A 80 4.82 -6.99 -9.11
CA THR A 80 3.58 -7.75 -9.30
C THR A 80 3.87 -9.13 -9.89
N ALA A 81 4.95 -9.29 -10.63
CA ALA A 81 5.35 -10.61 -11.13
C ALA A 81 5.88 -11.48 -9.99
N ALA A 82 6.60 -10.88 -9.05
CA ALA A 82 7.17 -11.61 -7.93
C ALA A 82 6.11 -12.05 -6.93
N TYR A 83 5.05 -11.25 -6.79
CA TYR A 83 3.99 -11.53 -5.82
C TYR A 83 2.64 -11.48 -6.50
N PRO A 84 2.17 -12.61 -7.06
CA PRO A 84 0.87 -12.64 -7.73
C PRO A 84 -0.24 -12.17 -6.79
N GLY A 85 -1.07 -11.27 -7.29
CA GLY A 85 -2.14 -10.70 -6.49
C GLY A 85 -1.75 -9.45 -5.71
N LEU A 86 -0.48 -9.09 -5.74
CA LEU A 86 -0.01 -7.89 -5.05
C LEU A 86 -0.68 -6.64 -5.62
N ARG A 87 -1.05 -5.73 -4.75
CA ARG A 87 -1.52 -4.40 -5.14
C ARG A 87 -0.41 -3.39 -4.85
N VAL A 88 -0.36 -2.34 -5.64
CA VAL A 88 0.65 -1.30 -5.47
C VAL A 88 -0.03 0.06 -5.46
N LEU A 89 0.22 0.84 -4.41
CA LEU A 89 -0.20 2.23 -4.31
C LEU A 89 1.04 3.10 -4.35
N VAL A 90 1.06 4.11 -5.19
CA VAL A 90 2.22 5.00 -5.31
C VAL A 90 1.95 6.27 -4.54
N VAL A 91 2.91 6.66 -3.70
CA VAL A 91 2.80 7.85 -2.85
C VAL A 91 3.65 8.96 -3.48
N HIS A 92 3.03 10.10 -3.77
CA HIS A 92 3.71 11.16 -4.51
C HIS A 92 3.39 12.55 -3.98
N ASP A 93 4.20 13.51 -4.40
CA ASP A 93 3.92 14.92 -4.16
C ASP A 93 3.87 15.62 -5.52
N LYS A 94 3.89 16.95 -5.53
CA LYS A 94 3.81 17.69 -6.78
C LYS A 94 5.00 17.46 -7.69
N GLN A 95 6.18 17.27 -7.12
CA GLN A 95 7.38 17.05 -7.90
C GLN A 95 7.43 15.66 -8.53
N THR A 96 6.67 14.73 -8.00
CA THR A 96 6.71 13.34 -8.46
C THR A 96 5.41 12.87 -9.09
N GLU A 97 4.60 13.80 -9.58
CA GLU A 97 3.36 13.43 -10.28
C GLU A 97 3.63 12.63 -11.54
N ALA A 98 4.65 13.02 -12.30
CA ALA A 98 4.95 12.31 -13.54
C ALA A 98 5.36 10.86 -13.31
N PRO A 99 6.27 10.56 -12.37
CA PRO A 99 6.55 9.16 -12.05
C PRO A 99 5.34 8.42 -11.53
N ALA A 100 4.47 9.09 -10.75
CA ALA A 100 3.26 8.44 -10.25
C ALA A 100 2.34 8.05 -11.41
N LEU A 101 2.19 8.94 -12.39
CA LEU A 101 1.37 8.66 -13.55
C LEU A 101 1.97 7.51 -14.37
N ALA A 102 3.29 7.50 -14.52
CA ALA A 102 3.96 6.42 -15.23
C ALA A 102 3.73 5.08 -14.52
N ALA A 103 3.75 5.10 -13.19
CA ALA A 103 3.50 3.89 -12.41
C ALA A 103 2.08 3.37 -12.62
N LEU A 104 1.10 4.28 -12.66
CA LEU A 104 -0.29 3.88 -12.92
C LEU A 104 -0.42 3.25 -14.31
N LYS A 105 0.25 3.81 -15.30
CA LYS A 105 0.24 3.24 -16.65
C LYS A 105 0.93 1.90 -16.70
N ALA A 106 1.88 1.67 -15.81
CA ALA A 106 2.60 0.40 -15.74
C ALA A 106 1.88 -0.65 -14.91
N GLY A 107 0.73 -0.32 -14.36
CA GLY A 107 -0.08 -1.30 -13.64
C GLY A 107 -0.25 -1.08 -12.16
N ALA A 108 0.23 0.04 -11.62
CA ALA A 108 -0.05 0.36 -10.21
C ALA A 108 -1.56 0.53 -10.04
N HIS A 109 -2.04 0.23 -8.85
CA HIS A 109 -3.48 0.14 -8.59
C HIS A 109 -4.09 1.43 -8.07
N GLY A 110 -3.26 2.40 -7.75
CA GLY A 110 -3.75 3.71 -7.31
C GLY A 110 -2.60 4.58 -6.88
N ALA A 111 -2.92 5.80 -6.48
CA ALA A 111 -1.94 6.78 -6.06
C ALA A 111 -2.45 7.55 -4.86
N LEU A 112 -1.53 7.96 -3.98
CA LEU A 112 -1.82 8.81 -2.83
C LEU A 112 -1.00 10.07 -2.96
N ALA A 113 -1.66 11.21 -2.96
CA ALA A 113 -0.98 12.49 -3.06
C ALA A 113 -0.73 13.07 -1.68
N LYS A 114 0.43 13.67 -1.48
CA LYS A 114 0.70 14.41 -0.25
C LYS A 114 0.04 15.78 -0.34
N PRO A 115 -0.41 16.35 0.76
CA PRO A 115 -0.19 15.89 2.14
C PRO A 115 -1.08 14.71 2.51
N LEU A 116 -0.53 13.81 3.30
CA LEU A 116 -1.25 12.60 3.72
C LEU A 116 -2.17 12.89 4.89
N SER A 117 -3.35 12.30 4.86
CA SER A 117 -4.26 12.37 6.01
C SER A 117 -4.66 10.96 6.38
N ILE A 118 -5.04 10.77 7.61
CA ILE A 118 -5.48 9.46 8.09
C ILE A 118 -6.63 8.94 7.24
N GLU A 119 -7.63 9.78 7.00
CA GLU A 119 -8.80 9.39 6.25
C GLU A 119 -8.49 8.99 4.83
N THR A 120 -7.70 9.81 4.15
CA THR A 120 -7.39 9.56 2.75
C THR A 120 -6.57 8.28 2.57
N VAL A 121 -5.56 8.10 3.43
CA VAL A 121 -4.72 6.91 3.36
C VAL A 121 -5.53 5.66 3.63
N ARG A 122 -6.31 5.65 4.71
CA ARG A 122 -7.10 4.47 5.06
C ARG A 122 -8.13 4.14 4.00
N LYS A 123 -8.79 5.16 3.48
CA LYS A 123 -9.78 4.95 2.44
C LYS A 123 -9.17 4.35 1.19
N LYS A 124 -8.02 4.86 0.76
CA LYS A 124 -7.38 4.36 -0.43
C LYS A 124 -6.89 2.92 -0.23
N VAL A 125 -6.33 2.63 0.93
CA VAL A 125 -5.88 1.27 1.23
C VAL A 125 -7.07 0.32 1.25
N ASP A 126 -8.18 0.73 1.88
CA ASP A 126 -9.38 -0.10 1.91
C ASP A 126 -9.90 -0.39 0.51
N THR A 127 -9.91 0.63 -0.33
CA THR A 127 -10.40 0.48 -1.71
C THR A 127 -9.52 -0.51 -2.48
N VAL A 128 -8.22 -0.36 -2.38
CA VAL A 128 -7.30 -1.18 -3.14
C VAL A 128 -7.30 -2.64 -2.65
N LEU A 129 -7.43 -2.83 -1.36
CA LEU A 129 -7.49 -4.17 -0.78
C LEU A 129 -8.89 -4.78 -0.83
N GLY A 130 -9.89 -4.00 -1.22
CA GLY A 130 -11.25 -4.50 -1.25
C GLY A 130 -11.86 -4.63 0.14
N ARG A 131 -11.39 -3.82 1.10
CA ARG A 131 -11.96 -3.82 2.44
C ARG A 131 -13.03 -2.77 2.56
N GLY A 132 -13.83 -2.90 3.55
CA GLY A 132 -14.82 -1.90 3.84
C GLY A 132 -15.83 -1.71 2.77
N GLY A 133 -15.87 -2.56 1.89
CA GLY A 133 -16.65 -2.50 0.75
C GLY A 133 -18.03 -2.01 0.79
N ALA A 134 -18.58 -2.01 1.83
CA ALA A 134 -19.90 -1.61 1.91
C ALA A 134 -20.24 -0.52 1.00
N PRO A 135 -19.47 0.33 0.91
CA PRO A 135 -19.80 1.44 0.21
C PRO A 135 -20.38 1.35 -1.05
N LEU A 136 -20.05 0.72 -1.54
CA LEU A 136 -20.46 0.64 -2.68
C LEU A 136 -21.74 0.54 -2.79
N ILE A 137 -22.10 0.05 -1.97
CA ILE A 137 -23.30 -0.21 -2.03
C ILE A 137 -24.04 0.92 -2.30
N GLN A 138 -23.76 1.70 -1.77
CA GLN A 138 -24.44 2.63 -1.91
C GLN A 138 -24.62 3.18 -3.06
N LEU A 139 -24.11 3.13 -3.42
CA LEU A 139 -24.21 3.62 -4.49
C LEU A 139 -25.28 3.39 -5.12
N SER A 140 -25.49 2.78 -5.00
CA SER A 140 -26.38 2.38 -5.74
C SER A 140 -27.56 2.97 -5.53
N LEU A 141 -27.70 3.34 -5.03
CA LEU A 141 -28.89 3.57 -4.94
C LEU A 141 -29.25 4.57 -5.19
#